data_4c7e502f93b715e57da03ef3f57ccd3d
#
_entry.id   4c7e502f93b715e57da03ef3f57ccd3d
#
_cell.length_a   1.000
_cell.length_b   1.000
_cell.length_c   1.000
_cell.angle_alpha   90.00
_cell.angle_beta   90.00
_cell.angle_gamma   90.00
#
_symmetry.space_group_name_H-M   'P 1'
#
loop_
_entity.id
_entity.type
_entity.pdbx_description
1 polymer ?
#
loop_
_entity_poly.entity_id
_entity_poly.type
_entity_poly.pdbx_seq_one_letter_code
_entity_poly.pdbx_strand_id
1 'polypeptide(L)'
;MPGYNTLVVLAGCALLGLASGTVGAFALLRGRALIADAVGHAALPGVVLAALLVASLGGNPRALPPLLAGALIAGILGVLAVQAITRGRRIREDAAIAIVLSSFYALGVALLSYVQTMPQAAQAGLGKFILGQAAAMRAEDALWAGGIAAFSVLVCLLLFQRLRAACFDPDYARVLGLSVARVDLLLLGLIVIVAVAGLQAVGQIGRAHV
;
A
#
# COMPACT_ATOMS: atom_id res chain seq x y z
N MET A 1 32.59 -8.70 6.13
CA MET A 1 31.29 -9.26 6.57
C MET A 1 30.27 -8.15 6.50
N PRO A 2 29.06 -8.36 5.92
CA PRO A 2 28.03 -7.34 5.94
C PRO A 2 27.69 -6.99 7.39
N GLY A 3 27.62 -5.68 7.70
CA GLY A 3 27.28 -5.23 9.05
C GLY A 3 25.83 -5.66 9.41
N TYR A 4 25.53 -5.74 10.71
CA TYR A 4 24.19 -6.09 11.21
C TYR A 4 23.05 -5.33 10.48
N ASN A 5 23.26 -4.04 10.24
CA ASN A 5 22.29 -3.20 9.52
C ASN A 5 22.06 -3.67 8.07
N THR A 6 23.08 -4.10 7.39
CA THR A 6 22.97 -4.61 6.00
C THR A 6 22.11 -5.88 5.94
N LEU A 7 22.26 -6.77 6.92
CA LEU A 7 21.46 -7.99 7.00
C LEU A 7 19.99 -7.69 7.30
N VAL A 8 19.71 -6.73 8.19
CA VAL A 8 18.35 -6.28 8.50
C VAL A 8 17.66 -5.71 7.27
N VAL A 9 18.34 -4.82 6.53
CA VAL A 9 17.82 -4.22 5.30
C VAL A 9 17.56 -5.29 4.23
N LEU A 10 18.52 -6.18 4.00
CA LEU A 10 18.38 -7.25 3.01
C LEU A 10 17.20 -8.17 3.35
N ALA A 11 17.07 -8.58 4.61
CA ALA A 11 15.98 -9.44 5.05
C ALA A 11 14.61 -8.74 4.88
N GLY A 12 14.49 -7.48 5.31
CA GLY A 12 13.27 -6.69 5.16
C GLY A 12 12.86 -6.52 3.71
N CYS A 13 13.80 -6.13 2.84
CA CYS A 13 13.52 -5.97 1.41
C CYS A 13 13.19 -7.31 0.72
N ALA A 14 13.87 -8.40 1.07
CA ALA A 14 13.59 -9.73 0.51
C ALA A 14 12.18 -10.21 0.90
N LEU A 15 11.78 -10.04 2.16
CA LEU A 15 10.44 -10.42 2.63
C LEU A 15 9.35 -9.57 1.96
N LEU A 16 9.55 -8.26 1.85
CA LEU A 16 8.62 -7.40 1.12
C LEU A 16 8.56 -7.74 -0.38
N GLY A 17 9.70 -8.06 -1.00
CA GLY A 17 9.76 -8.53 -2.37
C GLY A 17 8.99 -9.83 -2.59
N LEU A 18 9.09 -10.78 -1.65
CA LEU A 18 8.35 -12.04 -1.69
C LEU A 18 6.83 -11.80 -1.56
N ALA A 19 6.41 -10.93 -0.63
CA ALA A 19 5.01 -10.56 -0.50
C ALA A 19 4.47 -9.84 -1.74
N SER A 20 5.24 -8.87 -2.26
CA SER A 20 4.87 -8.13 -3.46
C SER A 20 4.79 -9.03 -4.69
N GLY A 21 5.72 -9.98 -4.84
CA GLY A 21 5.72 -10.94 -5.93
C GLY A 21 4.51 -11.89 -5.88
N THR A 22 4.19 -12.42 -4.70
CA THR A 22 3.04 -13.34 -4.54
C THR A 22 1.70 -12.64 -4.75
N VAL A 23 1.48 -11.50 -4.11
CA VAL A 23 0.23 -10.73 -4.27
C VAL A 23 0.15 -10.09 -5.65
N GLY A 24 1.28 -9.58 -6.18
CA GLY A 24 1.38 -8.97 -7.50
C GLY A 24 1.06 -9.94 -8.64
N ALA A 25 1.48 -11.21 -8.52
CA ALA A 25 1.14 -12.22 -9.51
C ALA A 25 -0.38 -12.41 -9.64
N PHE A 26 -1.11 -12.51 -8.53
CA PHE A 26 -2.57 -12.58 -8.56
C PHE A 26 -3.22 -11.27 -9.03
N ALA A 27 -2.66 -10.12 -8.63
CA ALA A 27 -3.13 -8.82 -9.10
C ALA A 27 -3.00 -8.69 -10.63
N LEU A 28 -1.87 -9.13 -11.18
CA LEU A 28 -1.62 -9.13 -12.63
C LEU A 28 -2.59 -10.07 -13.36
N LEU A 29 -2.76 -11.30 -12.88
CA LEU A 29 -3.69 -12.28 -13.46
C LEU A 29 -5.15 -11.80 -13.44
N ARG A 30 -5.52 -10.96 -12.48
CA ARG A 30 -6.85 -10.34 -12.38
C ARG A 30 -6.96 -9.02 -13.14
N GLY A 31 -5.90 -8.58 -13.84
CA GLY A 31 -5.87 -7.30 -14.55
C GLY A 31 -5.89 -6.07 -13.63
N ARG A 32 -5.46 -6.22 -12.36
CA ARG A 32 -5.54 -5.16 -11.33
C ARG A 32 -4.17 -4.61 -10.92
N ALA A 33 -3.15 -4.78 -11.77
CA ALA A 33 -1.78 -4.34 -11.46
C ALA A 33 -1.70 -2.82 -11.17
N LEU A 34 -2.45 -1.99 -11.92
CA LEU A 34 -2.45 -0.54 -11.76
C LEU A 34 -3.07 -0.04 -10.45
N ILE A 35 -3.86 -0.89 -9.77
CA ILE A 35 -4.44 -0.52 -8.47
C ILE A 35 -3.35 -0.33 -7.41
N ALA A 36 -2.26 -1.10 -7.47
CA ALA A 36 -1.16 -0.95 -6.53
C ALA A 36 -0.50 0.45 -6.63
N ASP A 37 -0.42 1.00 -7.82
CA ASP A 37 0.09 2.35 -8.06
C ASP A 37 -0.88 3.42 -7.53
N ALA A 38 -2.17 3.28 -7.84
CA ALA A 38 -3.21 4.15 -7.31
C ALA A 38 -3.21 4.18 -5.77
N VAL A 39 -3.07 3.02 -5.12
CA VAL A 39 -2.96 2.91 -3.66
C VAL A 39 -1.72 3.64 -3.15
N GLY A 40 -0.58 3.48 -3.82
CA GLY A 40 0.65 4.19 -3.48
C GLY A 40 0.44 5.70 -3.39
N HIS A 41 -0.16 6.28 -4.40
CA HIS A 41 -0.43 7.71 -4.44
C HIS A 41 -1.57 8.13 -3.51
N ALA A 42 -2.61 7.30 -3.34
CA ALA A 42 -3.71 7.55 -2.41
C ALA A 42 -3.26 7.50 -0.94
N ALA A 43 -2.20 6.78 -0.62
CA ALA A 43 -1.66 6.71 0.73
C ALA A 43 -1.07 8.05 1.22
N LEU A 44 -0.58 8.91 0.30
CA LEU A 44 0.09 10.17 0.64
C LEU A 44 -0.76 11.08 1.55
N PRO A 45 -1.98 11.49 1.19
CA PRO A 45 -2.79 12.33 2.06
C PRO A 45 -3.08 11.68 3.41
N GLY A 46 -3.23 10.34 3.46
CA GLY A 46 -3.46 9.62 4.70
C GLY A 46 -2.28 9.68 5.66
N VAL A 47 -1.06 9.53 5.15
CA VAL A 47 0.17 9.67 5.95
C VAL A 47 0.28 11.09 6.50
N VAL A 48 0.05 12.10 5.67
CA VAL A 48 0.14 13.51 6.07
C VAL A 48 -0.91 13.86 7.13
N LEU A 49 -2.16 13.43 6.94
CA LEU A 49 -3.24 13.65 7.92
C LEU A 49 -2.95 12.92 9.25
N ALA A 50 -2.45 11.70 9.20
CA ALA A 50 -2.08 10.97 10.41
C ALA A 50 -0.96 11.66 11.18
N ALA A 51 0.06 12.17 10.47
CA ALA A 51 1.15 12.93 11.09
C ALA A 51 0.64 14.21 11.78
N LEU A 52 -0.27 14.93 11.12
CA LEU A 52 -0.91 16.13 11.68
C LEU A 52 -1.76 15.82 12.92
N LEU A 53 -2.56 14.75 12.87
CA LEU A 53 -3.37 14.31 14.01
C LEU A 53 -2.51 13.92 15.21
N VAL A 54 -1.44 13.15 14.99
CA VAL A 54 -0.53 12.76 16.07
C VAL A 54 0.19 13.98 16.64
N ALA A 55 0.62 14.91 15.79
CA ALA A 55 1.25 16.16 16.23
C ALA A 55 0.29 17.02 17.06
N SER A 56 -0.98 17.13 16.66
CA SER A 56 -2.00 17.91 17.40
C SER A 56 -2.35 17.31 18.75
N LEU A 57 -2.23 15.98 18.89
CA LEU A 57 -2.43 15.25 20.14
C LEU A 57 -1.19 15.23 21.05
N GLY A 58 -0.11 15.92 20.67
CA GLY A 58 1.15 15.95 21.42
C GLY A 58 1.94 14.66 21.39
N GLY A 59 1.59 13.74 20.47
CA GLY A 59 2.29 12.48 20.26
C GLY A 59 3.55 12.64 19.39
N ASN A 60 4.25 11.53 19.18
CA ASN A 60 5.42 11.52 18.32
C ASN A 60 4.99 11.34 16.84
N PRO A 61 5.07 12.38 15.99
CA PRO A 61 4.67 12.30 14.59
C PRO A 61 5.55 11.36 13.74
N ARG A 62 6.63 10.83 14.33
CA ARG A 62 7.52 9.82 13.70
C ARG A 62 7.11 8.39 14.01
N ALA A 63 6.10 8.16 14.84
CA ALA A 63 5.65 6.83 15.17
C ALA A 63 5.08 6.14 13.92
N LEU A 64 5.60 4.96 13.59
CA LEU A 64 5.21 4.20 12.40
C LEU A 64 3.75 3.74 12.42
N PRO A 65 3.22 3.19 13.53
CA PRO A 65 1.88 2.63 13.53
C PRO A 65 0.77 3.61 13.08
N PRO A 66 0.70 4.86 13.57
CA PRO A 66 -0.31 5.80 13.11
C PRO A 66 -0.12 6.23 11.65
N LEU A 67 1.12 6.36 11.17
CA LEU A 67 1.40 6.70 9.79
C LEU A 67 0.96 5.58 8.83
N LEU A 68 1.26 4.32 9.17
CA LEU A 68 0.79 3.15 8.43
C LEU A 68 -0.73 3.04 8.45
N ALA A 69 -1.36 3.29 9.60
CA ALA A 69 -2.82 3.30 9.71
C ALA A 69 -3.45 4.37 8.81
N GLY A 70 -2.90 5.60 8.79
CA GLY A 70 -3.35 6.66 7.90
C GLY A 70 -3.20 6.30 6.43
N ALA A 71 -2.04 5.76 6.05
CA ALA A 71 -1.78 5.28 4.69
C ALA A 71 -2.76 4.17 4.28
N LEU A 72 -3.02 3.22 5.18
CA LEU A 72 -3.92 2.10 4.95
C LEU A 72 -5.38 2.59 4.74
N ILE A 73 -5.86 3.48 5.61
CA ILE A 73 -7.20 4.06 5.51
C ILE A 73 -7.35 4.79 4.18
N ALA A 74 -6.41 5.67 3.83
CA ALA A 74 -6.46 6.41 2.58
C ALA A 74 -6.33 5.50 1.35
N GLY A 75 -5.49 4.47 1.41
CA GLY A 75 -5.39 3.45 0.36
C GLY A 75 -6.71 2.70 0.15
N ILE A 76 -7.38 2.29 1.23
CA ILE A 76 -8.70 1.66 1.17
C ILE A 76 -9.72 2.64 0.55
N LEU A 77 -9.74 3.90 0.99
CA LEU A 77 -10.63 4.92 0.42
C LEU A 77 -10.37 5.13 -1.08
N GLY A 78 -9.11 5.14 -1.50
CA GLY A 78 -8.71 5.19 -2.91
C GLY A 78 -9.29 4.03 -3.72
N VAL A 79 -9.12 2.79 -3.24
CA VAL A 79 -9.70 1.60 -3.89
C VAL A 79 -11.22 1.67 -3.94
N LEU A 80 -11.87 2.08 -2.86
CA LEU A 80 -13.33 2.24 -2.82
C LEU A 80 -13.81 3.33 -3.79
N ALA A 81 -13.05 4.42 -3.93
CA ALA A 81 -13.33 5.48 -4.90
C ALA A 81 -13.25 4.95 -6.34
N VAL A 82 -12.19 4.19 -6.68
CA VAL A 82 -12.09 3.52 -8.00
C VAL A 82 -13.30 2.63 -8.24
N GLN A 83 -13.67 1.79 -7.28
CA GLN A 83 -14.82 0.91 -7.41
C GLN A 83 -16.14 1.67 -7.54
N ALA A 84 -16.31 2.78 -6.81
CA ALA A 84 -17.51 3.61 -6.90
C ALA A 84 -17.66 4.24 -8.29
N ILE A 85 -16.55 4.76 -8.86
CA ILE A 85 -16.54 5.36 -10.19
C ILE A 85 -16.85 4.31 -11.29
N THR A 86 -16.32 3.11 -11.16
CA THR A 86 -16.49 2.02 -12.14
C THR A 86 -17.84 1.31 -12.06
N ARG A 87 -18.54 1.37 -10.91
CA ARG A 87 -19.87 0.72 -10.74
C ARG A 87 -20.88 1.12 -11.80
N GLY A 88 -20.83 2.35 -12.28
CA GLY A 88 -21.74 2.86 -13.30
C GLY A 88 -21.49 2.34 -14.74
N ARG A 89 -20.48 1.52 -14.96
CA ARG A 89 -20.04 0.98 -16.26
C ARG A 89 -19.80 2.04 -17.36
N ARG A 90 -19.85 3.32 -17.04
CA ARG A 90 -19.63 4.43 -17.99
C ARG A 90 -18.16 4.78 -18.13
N ILE A 91 -17.35 4.52 -17.10
CA ILE A 91 -15.92 4.86 -17.04
C ILE A 91 -15.14 3.55 -16.95
N ARG A 92 -14.11 3.42 -17.78
CA ARG A 92 -13.18 2.28 -17.74
C ARG A 92 -12.36 2.32 -16.47
N GLU A 93 -11.95 1.16 -15.98
CA GLU A 93 -11.18 1.02 -14.74
C GLU A 93 -9.89 1.84 -14.78
N ASP A 94 -9.17 1.83 -15.91
CA ASP A 94 -7.94 2.61 -16.10
C ASP A 94 -8.15 4.12 -15.92
N ALA A 95 -9.25 4.66 -16.47
CA ALA A 95 -9.59 6.06 -16.32
C ALA A 95 -10.00 6.42 -14.89
N ALA A 96 -10.73 5.52 -14.21
CA ALA A 96 -11.08 5.70 -12.80
C ALA A 96 -9.84 5.69 -11.91
N ILE A 97 -8.88 4.79 -12.17
CA ILE A 97 -7.59 4.74 -11.49
C ILE A 97 -6.85 6.06 -11.67
N ALA A 98 -6.74 6.57 -12.91
CA ALA A 98 -6.05 7.83 -13.20
C ALA A 98 -6.70 9.03 -12.48
N ILE A 99 -8.04 9.10 -12.43
CA ILE A 99 -8.77 10.15 -11.71
C ILE A 99 -8.46 10.10 -10.20
N VAL A 100 -8.56 8.92 -9.59
CA VAL A 100 -8.31 8.75 -8.15
C VAL A 100 -6.86 9.05 -7.82
N LEU A 101 -5.91 8.50 -8.60
CA LEU A 101 -4.48 8.74 -8.44
C LEU A 101 -4.16 10.24 -8.45
N SER A 102 -4.60 10.93 -9.50
CA SER A 102 -4.34 12.36 -9.67
C SER A 102 -4.96 13.20 -8.55
N SER A 103 -6.22 12.90 -8.17
CA SER A 103 -6.94 13.66 -7.14
C SER A 103 -6.33 13.47 -5.75
N PHE A 104 -6.04 12.22 -5.36
CA PHE A 104 -5.43 11.94 -4.07
C PHE A 104 -4.00 12.44 -3.99
N TYR A 105 -3.22 12.29 -5.07
CA TYR A 105 -1.87 12.81 -5.13
C TYR A 105 -1.85 14.34 -4.99
N ALA A 106 -2.69 15.04 -5.74
CA ALA A 106 -2.80 16.50 -5.63
C ALA A 106 -3.20 16.95 -4.23
N LEU A 107 -4.18 16.26 -3.60
CA LEU A 107 -4.57 16.50 -2.22
C LEU A 107 -3.39 16.25 -1.26
N GLY A 108 -2.66 15.16 -1.45
CA GLY A 108 -1.49 14.84 -0.63
C GLY A 108 -0.39 15.88 -0.73
N VAL A 109 -0.09 16.36 -1.94
CA VAL A 109 0.91 17.42 -2.17
C VAL A 109 0.46 18.75 -1.55
N ALA A 110 -0.83 19.10 -1.68
CA ALA A 110 -1.38 20.32 -1.06
C ALA A 110 -1.26 20.26 0.47
N LEU A 111 -1.63 19.12 1.08
CA LEU A 111 -1.48 18.92 2.53
C LEU A 111 -0.01 18.95 2.95
N LEU A 112 0.89 18.35 2.17
CA LEU A 112 2.32 18.39 2.44
C LEU A 112 2.87 19.81 2.41
N SER A 113 2.47 20.60 1.40
CA SER A 113 2.83 22.01 1.30
C SER A 113 2.36 22.81 2.52
N TYR A 114 1.16 22.53 3.02
CA TYR A 114 0.65 23.12 4.25
C TYR A 114 1.50 22.75 5.48
N VAL A 115 1.88 21.47 5.61
CA VAL A 115 2.75 21.03 6.72
C VAL A 115 4.12 21.70 6.70
N GLN A 116 4.65 22.02 5.53
CA GLN A 116 5.94 22.72 5.41
C GLN A 116 5.91 24.13 6.01
N THR A 117 4.75 24.74 6.19
CA THR A 117 4.60 26.03 6.88
C THR A 117 4.60 25.89 8.41
N MET A 118 4.53 24.66 8.94
CA MET A 118 4.46 24.39 10.38
C MET A 118 5.85 24.21 11.02
N PRO A 119 5.97 24.27 12.37
CA PRO A 119 7.23 24.03 13.06
C PRO A 119 7.86 22.68 12.69
N GLN A 120 9.19 22.60 12.67
CA GLN A 120 9.98 21.43 12.22
C GLN A 120 9.59 20.08 12.86
N ALA A 121 8.98 20.08 14.03
CA ALA A 121 8.52 18.87 14.71
C ALA A 121 7.45 18.10 13.91
N ALA A 122 6.55 18.80 13.20
CA ALA A 122 5.52 18.18 12.37
C ALA A 122 6.08 17.61 11.05
N GLN A 123 7.17 18.19 10.53
CA GLN A 123 7.79 17.80 9.26
C GLN A 123 8.64 16.53 9.38
N ALA A 124 9.12 16.21 10.57
CA ALA A 124 10.23 15.26 10.79
C ALA A 124 9.91 13.77 10.49
N GLY A 125 8.63 13.39 10.40
CA GLY A 125 8.22 12.02 10.07
C GLY A 125 7.97 11.78 8.59
N LEU A 126 7.54 12.83 7.87
CA LEU A 126 7.05 12.73 6.50
C LEU A 126 8.14 12.46 5.45
N GLY A 127 9.35 12.99 5.65
CA GLY A 127 10.46 12.79 4.71
C GLY A 127 10.81 11.32 4.49
N LYS A 128 10.74 10.50 5.53
CA LYS A 128 11.02 9.06 5.44
C LYS A 128 10.00 8.30 4.61
N PHE A 129 8.73 8.68 4.68
CA PHE A 129 7.66 8.04 3.93
C PHE A 129 7.66 8.43 2.44
N ILE A 130 8.03 9.67 2.13
CA ILE A 130 8.00 10.20 0.77
C ILE A 130 9.24 9.74 -0.01
N LEU A 131 10.41 9.85 0.60
CA LEU A 131 11.68 9.54 -0.08
C LEU A 131 12.04 8.06 -0.01
N GLY A 132 11.48 7.31 0.96
CA GLY A 132 11.91 5.96 1.31
C GLY A 132 13.36 5.96 1.81
N GLN A 133 13.66 5.19 2.80
CA GLN A 133 15.03 5.04 3.30
C GLN A 133 15.30 3.56 3.63
N ALA A 134 15.30 2.72 2.61
CA ALA A 134 15.67 1.31 2.80
C ALA A 134 17.02 1.18 3.55
N ALA A 135 17.99 2.03 3.21
CA ALA A 135 19.30 2.02 3.86
C ALA A 135 19.29 2.42 5.36
N ALA A 136 18.25 3.13 5.82
CA ALA A 136 18.07 3.54 7.22
C ALA A 136 16.97 2.73 7.94
N MET A 137 16.57 1.58 7.39
CA MET A 137 15.59 0.67 7.99
C MET A 137 16.10 0.17 9.34
N ARG A 138 15.27 0.32 10.38
CA ARG A 138 15.55 -0.21 11.71
C ARG A 138 15.10 -1.66 11.81
N ALA A 139 15.62 -2.39 12.79
CA ALA A 139 15.17 -3.76 13.06
C ALA A 139 13.66 -3.85 13.33
N GLU A 140 13.09 -2.86 14.01
CA GLU A 140 11.64 -2.76 14.24
C GLU A 140 10.86 -2.63 12.93
N ASP A 141 11.35 -1.82 11.98
CA ASP A 141 10.74 -1.64 10.65
C ASP A 141 10.78 -2.94 9.84
N ALA A 142 11.91 -3.67 9.91
CA ALA A 142 12.06 -4.97 9.26
C ALA A 142 11.14 -6.04 9.88
N LEU A 143 10.91 -6.00 11.20
CA LEU A 143 9.96 -6.89 11.87
C LEU A 143 8.52 -6.63 11.41
N TRP A 144 8.11 -5.37 11.34
CA TRP A 144 6.79 -5.00 10.80
C TRP A 144 6.63 -5.43 9.34
N ALA A 145 7.63 -5.16 8.51
CA ALA A 145 7.66 -5.58 7.11
C ALA A 145 7.59 -7.10 6.98
N GLY A 146 8.36 -7.83 7.80
CA GLY A 146 8.35 -9.28 7.87
C GLY A 146 7.00 -9.85 8.31
N GLY A 147 6.37 -9.25 9.32
CA GLY A 147 5.04 -9.65 9.79
C GLY A 147 3.96 -9.47 8.71
N ILE A 148 3.96 -8.32 8.03
CA ILE A 148 3.04 -8.04 6.91
C ILE A 148 3.30 -9.00 5.74
N ALA A 149 4.57 -9.26 5.43
CA ALA A 149 4.94 -10.19 4.37
C ALA A 149 4.49 -11.62 4.69
N ALA A 150 4.78 -12.10 5.88
CA ALA A 150 4.36 -13.42 6.33
C ALA A 150 2.84 -13.59 6.32
N PHE A 151 2.11 -12.58 6.83
CA PHE A 151 0.64 -12.56 6.79
C PHE A 151 0.11 -12.62 5.35
N SER A 152 0.64 -11.79 4.45
CA SER A 152 0.18 -11.72 3.06
C SER A 152 0.44 -13.02 2.30
N VAL A 153 1.63 -13.60 2.45
CA VAL A 153 1.99 -14.89 1.85
C VAL A 153 1.13 -16.01 2.42
N LEU A 154 0.94 -16.05 3.74
CA LEU A 154 0.10 -17.05 4.40
C LEU A 154 -1.34 -16.99 3.88
N VAL A 155 -1.93 -15.81 3.77
CA VAL A 155 -3.29 -15.62 3.23
C VAL A 155 -3.34 -16.08 1.77
N CYS A 156 -2.35 -15.75 0.94
CA CYS A 156 -2.26 -16.22 -0.43
C CYS A 156 -2.16 -17.75 -0.51
N LEU A 157 -1.40 -18.39 0.36
CA LEU A 157 -1.27 -19.85 0.41
C LEU A 157 -2.56 -20.52 0.87
N LEU A 158 -3.18 -20.04 1.94
CA LEU A 158 -4.44 -20.60 2.46
C LEU A 158 -5.59 -20.43 1.47
N LEU A 159 -5.62 -19.34 0.72
CA LEU A 159 -6.66 -19.05 -0.26
C LEU A 159 -6.23 -19.39 -1.69
N PHE A 160 -5.08 -20.04 -1.89
CA PHE A 160 -4.50 -20.30 -3.21
C PHE A 160 -5.49 -20.91 -4.20
N GLN A 161 -6.23 -21.94 -3.79
CA GLN A 161 -7.22 -22.61 -4.65
C GLN A 161 -8.35 -21.67 -5.07
N ARG A 162 -8.81 -20.81 -4.14
CA ARG A 162 -9.88 -19.84 -4.40
C ARG A 162 -9.39 -18.70 -5.31
N LEU A 163 -8.19 -18.21 -5.06
CA LEU A 163 -7.53 -17.19 -5.88
C LEU A 163 -7.30 -17.71 -7.29
N ARG A 164 -6.75 -18.92 -7.41
CA ARG A 164 -6.52 -19.57 -8.69
C ARG A 164 -7.83 -19.74 -9.48
N ALA A 165 -8.87 -20.30 -8.87
CA ALA A 165 -10.17 -20.48 -9.54
C ALA A 165 -10.76 -19.15 -9.99
N ALA A 166 -10.74 -18.13 -9.14
CA ALA A 166 -11.24 -16.80 -9.49
C ALA A 166 -10.42 -16.11 -10.59
N CYS A 167 -9.10 -16.34 -10.65
CA CYS A 167 -8.24 -15.74 -11.66
C CYS A 167 -8.39 -16.35 -13.06
N PHE A 168 -8.48 -17.68 -13.13
CA PHE A 168 -8.47 -18.40 -14.42
C PHE A 168 -9.87 -18.62 -14.97
N ASP A 169 -10.86 -18.92 -14.13
CA ASP A 169 -12.24 -19.18 -14.55
C ASP A 169 -13.24 -18.66 -13.50
N PRO A 170 -13.61 -17.35 -13.60
CA PRO A 170 -14.56 -16.75 -12.66
C PRO A 170 -15.97 -17.38 -12.73
N ASP A 171 -16.38 -17.88 -13.89
CA ASP A 171 -17.70 -18.48 -14.08
C ASP A 171 -17.76 -19.87 -13.43
N TYR A 172 -16.74 -20.67 -13.63
CA TYR A 172 -16.58 -21.94 -12.92
C TYR A 172 -16.50 -21.74 -11.40
N ALA A 173 -15.75 -20.75 -10.94
CA ALA A 173 -15.68 -20.41 -9.53
C ALA A 173 -17.06 -20.08 -8.93
N ARG A 174 -17.93 -19.38 -9.68
CA ARG A 174 -19.33 -19.11 -9.25
C ARG A 174 -20.17 -20.38 -9.18
N VAL A 175 -20.02 -21.30 -10.14
CA VAL A 175 -20.72 -22.60 -10.13
C VAL A 175 -20.32 -23.43 -8.91
N LEU A 176 -19.04 -23.35 -8.48
CA LEU A 176 -18.56 -23.97 -7.25
C LEU A 176 -19.05 -23.26 -5.96
N GLY A 177 -19.88 -22.24 -6.06
CA GLY A 177 -20.40 -21.49 -4.90
C GLY A 177 -19.39 -20.49 -4.33
N LEU A 178 -18.26 -20.23 -5.01
CA LEU A 178 -17.30 -19.23 -4.58
C LEU A 178 -17.78 -17.83 -4.93
N SER A 179 -17.83 -16.95 -3.94
CA SER A 179 -18.10 -15.53 -4.18
C SER A 179 -16.85 -14.85 -4.75
N VAL A 180 -16.77 -14.75 -6.08
CA VAL A 180 -15.67 -14.06 -6.78
C VAL A 180 -15.48 -12.63 -6.26
N ALA A 181 -16.57 -11.92 -5.94
CA ALA A 181 -16.50 -10.57 -5.37
C ALA A 181 -15.79 -10.52 -4.01
N ARG A 182 -15.97 -11.53 -3.15
CA ARG A 182 -15.24 -11.62 -1.88
C ARG A 182 -13.75 -11.91 -2.08
N VAL A 183 -13.42 -12.78 -3.05
CA VAL A 183 -12.03 -13.07 -3.40
C VAL A 183 -11.34 -11.82 -3.97
N ASP A 184 -12.04 -11.06 -4.83
CA ASP A 184 -11.54 -9.79 -5.36
C ASP A 184 -11.31 -8.76 -4.25
N LEU A 185 -12.25 -8.64 -3.31
CA LEU A 185 -12.11 -7.72 -2.18
C LEU A 185 -10.92 -8.08 -1.28
N LEU A 186 -10.72 -9.38 -1.02
CA LEU A 186 -9.56 -9.87 -0.26
C LEU A 186 -8.24 -9.55 -1.00
N LEU A 187 -8.20 -9.79 -2.31
CA LEU A 187 -7.01 -9.49 -3.12
C LEU A 187 -6.71 -8.00 -3.09
N LEU A 188 -7.74 -7.14 -3.24
CA LEU A 188 -7.58 -5.69 -3.13
C LEU A 188 -7.06 -5.27 -1.76
N GLY A 189 -7.56 -5.87 -0.68
CA GLY A 189 -7.06 -5.63 0.68
C GLY A 189 -5.58 -6.01 0.82
N LEU A 190 -5.17 -7.15 0.27
CA LEU A 190 -3.76 -7.58 0.27
C LEU A 190 -2.88 -6.63 -0.54
N ILE A 191 -3.35 -6.17 -1.71
CA ILE A 191 -2.65 -5.17 -2.53
C ILE A 191 -2.42 -3.90 -1.71
N VAL A 192 -3.45 -3.39 -1.02
CA VAL A 192 -3.34 -2.19 -0.19
C VAL A 192 -2.31 -2.38 0.93
N ILE A 193 -2.39 -3.49 1.67
CA ILE A 193 -1.49 -3.78 2.79
C ILE A 193 -0.03 -3.86 2.32
N VAL A 194 0.23 -4.62 1.25
CA VAL A 194 1.59 -4.81 0.71
C VAL A 194 2.10 -3.52 0.06
N ALA A 195 1.25 -2.76 -0.64
CA ALA A 195 1.63 -1.48 -1.23
C ALA A 195 2.03 -0.47 -0.16
N VAL A 196 1.24 -0.34 0.91
CA VAL A 196 1.53 0.57 2.04
C VAL A 196 2.80 0.17 2.77
N ALA A 197 3.02 -1.14 3.01
CA ALA A 197 4.27 -1.62 3.60
C ALA A 197 5.48 -1.35 2.71
N GLY A 198 5.31 -1.51 1.40
CA GLY A 198 6.36 -1.21 0.41
C GLY A 198 6.71 0.28 0.33
N LEU A 199 5.76 1.19 0.58
CA LEU A 199 6.03 2.64 0.63
C LEU A 199 7.03 3.01 1.71
N GLN A 200 6.98 2.35 2.85
CA GLN A 200 7.93 2.59 3.94
C GLN A 200 9.37 2.25 3.54
N ALA A 201 9.56 1.15 2.80
CA ALA A 201 10.89 0.66 2.42
C ALA A 201 11.45 1.42 1.21
N VAL A 202 10.65 1.59 0.15
CA VAL A 202 11.10 2.08 -1.15
C VAL A 202 10.76 3.56 -1.39
N GLY A 203 9.77 4.09 -0.65
CA GLY A 203 9.23 5.44 -0.86
C GLY A 203 8.36 5.54 -2.11
N GLN A 204 7.72 6.70 -2.28
CA GLN A 204 6.89 6.96 -3.46
C GLN A 204 7.73 7.26 -4.71
N ILE A 205 8.87 7.92 -4.55
CA ILE A 205 9.71 8.38 -5.66
C ILE A 205 10.50 7.23 -6.28
N GLY A 206 10.86 6.20 -5.52
CA GLY A 206 11.63 5.06 -5.99
C GLY A 206 10.89 4.16 -7.00
N ARG A 207 9.56 4.26 -7.12
CA ARG A 207 8.77 3.45 -8.06
C ARG A 207 8.70 4.01 -9.48
N ALA A 208 9.01 5.29 -9.67
CA ALA A 208 8.92 5.93 -10.98
C ALA A 208 10.11 5.61 -11.91
N HIS A 209 11.11 4.88 -11.44
CA HIS A 209 12.37 4.64 -12.15
C HIS A 209 12.78 3.16 -12.25
N VAL A 210 11.86 2.21 -12.01
CA VAL A 210 12.12 0.77 -12.22
C VAL A 210 11.25 0.21 -13.35
#